data_bfc11e71639070e6c2ff879c5d27356a
#
_entry.id   bfc11e71639070e6c2ff879c5d27356a
#
_cell.length_a   1.000
_cell.length_b   1.000
_cell.length_c   1.000
_cell.angle_alpha   90.00
_cell.angle_beta   90.00
_cell.angle_gamma   90.00
#
_symmetry.space_group_name_H-M   'P 1'
#
loop_
_entity.id
_entity.type
_entity.pdbx_description
1 polymer ?
#
loop_
_entity_poly.entity_id
_entity_poly.type
_entity_poly.pdbx_seq_one_letter_code
_entity_poly.pdbx_strand_id
1 'polypeptide(L)'
;MASNTKVANILRDYRDYTMICAGVFDDMVATLVLENKEAILERNRQIIEENLALMDEWIAKEPKASWIRPASVSTSFVKLDVDRPIEVFALELLQEYGVLVVPGNRFDKASHVRIGYCCDKEVLQKGLEKLSQFLNKC
;
A
#
# COMPACT_ATOMS: atom_id res chain seq x y z
N MET A 1 -17.37 8.59 0.37
CA MET A 1 -18.58 9.46 0.25
C MET A 1 -18.20 10.90 0.53
N ALA A 2 -18.60 11.86 -0.31
CA ALA A 2 -18.40 13.28 -0.02
C ALA A 2 -19.34 13.68 1.12
N SER A 3 -18.81 14.22 2.21
CA SER A 3 -19.60 14.64 3.40
C SER A 3 -20.27 16.01 3.22
N ASN A 4 -19.83 16.80 2.23
CA ASN A 4 -20.36 18.11 1.93
C ASN A 4 -21.37 18.01 0.77
N THR A 5 -22.64 18.32 1.04
CA THR A 5 -23.74 18.22 0.08
C THR A 5 -23.51 19.07 -1.18
N LYS A 6 -22.91 20.26 -1.04
CA LYS A 6 -22.63 21.14 -2.18
C LYS A 6 -21.59 20.49 -3.11
N VAL A 7 -20.51 19.94 -2.55
CA VAL A 7 -19.49 19.22 -3.32
C VAL A 7 -20.05 17.94 -3.94
N ALA A 8 -20.88 17.20 -3.20
CA ALA A 8 -21.52 15.98 -3.70
C ALA A 8 -22.42 16.27 -4.91
N ASN A 9 -23.17 17.37 -4.88
CA ASN A 9 -24.03 17.77 -6.02
C ASN A 9 -23.17 18.15 -7.24
N ILE A 10 -22.14 18.94 -7.07
CA ILE A 10 -21.20 19.30 -8.15
C ILE A 10 -20.58 18.04 -8.78
N LEU A 11 -20.08 17.11 -7.96
CA LEU A 11 -19.50 15.85 -8.43
C LEU A 11 -20.52 14.98 -9.18
N ARG A 12 -21.76 14.96 -8.72
CA ARG A 12 -22.85 14.23 -9.41
C ARG A 12 -23.11 14.83 -10.79
N ASP A 13 -23.22 16.16 -10.90
CA ASP A 13 -23.47 16.83 -12.16
C ASP A 13 -22.30 16.60 -13.16
N TYR A 14 -21.05 16.67 -12.70
CA TYR A 14 -19.88 16.32 -13.54
C TYR A 14 -19.85 14.84 -13.94
N ARG A 15 -20.31 13.93 -13.07
CA ARG A 15 -20.38 12.50 -13.38
C ARG A 15 -21.24 12.24 -14.59
N ASP A 16 -22.36 12.92 -14.74
CA ASP A 16 -23.30 12.73 -15.85
C ASP A 16 -22.65 13.05 -17.22
N TYR A 17 -21.60 13.90 -17.25
CA TYR A 17 -20.82 14.19 -18.44
C TYR A 17 -19.64 13.25 -18.69
N THR A 18 -19.16 12.56 -17.65
CA THR A 18 -17.95 11.73 -17.74
C THR A 18 -18.24 10.25 -17.66
N MET A 19 -19.25 9.86 -16.91
CA MET A 19 -19.59 8.46 -16.63
C MET A 19 -21.09 8.33 -16.35
N ILE A 20 -21.89 8.00 -17.33
CA ILE A 20 -23.35 7.93 -17.19
C ILE A 20 -23.77 6.79 -16.24
N CYS A 21 -23.17 5.60 -16.40
CA CYS A 21 -23.39 4.45 -15.53
C CYS A 21 -22.15 3.55 -15.48
N ALA A 22 -22.05 2.72 -14.46
CA ALA A 22 -21.11 1.61 -14.43
C ALA A 22 -21.49 0.55 -15.46
N GLY A 23 -20.54 -0.30 -15.85
CA GLY A 23 -20.85 -1.47 -16.68
C GLY A 23 -21.80 -2.42 -15.96
N VAL A 24 -22.73 -3.02 -16.67
CA VAL A 24 -23.71 -3.95 -16.07
C VAL A 24 -23.01 -5.11 -15.34
N PHE A 25 -21.93 -5.64 -15.91
CA PHE A 25 -21.14 -6.72 -15.29
C PHE A 25 -20.45 -6.25 -14.03
N ASP A 26 -19.90 -5.02 -14.01
CA ASP A 26 -19.25 -4.46 -12.84
C ASP A 26 -20.25 -4.29 -11.69
N ASP A 27 -21.46 -3.85 -11.99
CA ASP A 27 -22.55 -3.69 -11.00
C ASP A 27 -23.02 -5.04 -10.44
N MET A 28 -23.17 -6.04 -11.30
CA MET A 28 -23.50 -7.41 -10.88
C MET A 28 -22.42 -8.01 -9.97
N VAL A 29 -21.14 -7.87 -10.35
CA VAL A 29 -20.01 -8.37 -9.54
C VAL A 29 -19.93 -7.60 -8.22
N ALA A 30 -20.09 -6.29 -8.23
CA ALA A 30 -20.11 -5.48 -7.01
C ALA A 30 -21.23 -5.92 -6.06
N THR A 31 -22.42 -6.21 -6.59
CA THR A 31 -23.56 -6.72 -5.81
C THR A 31 -23.21 -8.05 -5.15
N LEU A 32 -22.70 -9.02 -5.91
CA LEU A 32 -22.27 -10.33 -5.38
C LEU A 32 -21.19 -10.20 -4.30
N VAL A 33 -20.21 -9.31 -4.50
CA VAL A 33 -19.17 -9.04 -3.50
C VAL A 33 -19.75 -8.43 -2.23
N LEU A 34 -20.69 -7.50 -2.36
CA LEU A 34 -21.34 -6.87 -1.20
C LEU A 34 -22.24 -7.85 -0.43
N GLU A 35 -22.92 -8.75 -1.11
CA GLU A 35 -23.72 -9.81 -0.50
C GLU A 35 -22.87 -10.81 0.29
N ASN A 36 -21.62 -11.05 -0.16
CA ASN A 36 -20.67 -11.96 0.48
C ASN A 36 -19.53 -11.23 1.24
N LYS A 37 -19.72 -9.95 1.55
CA LYS A 37 -18.67 -9.07 2.10
C LYS A 37 -18.00 -9.60 3.36
N GLU A 38 -18.74 -10.24 4.27
CA GLU A 38 -18.21 -10.71 5.54
C GLU A 38 -17.09 -11.76 5.34
N ALA A 39 -17.33 -12.76 4.47
CA ALA A 39 -16.32 -13.78 4.18
C ALA A 39 -15.09 -13.20 3.45
N ILE A 40 -15.32 -12.27 2.51
CA ILE A 40 -14.23 -11.62 1.76
C ILE A 40 -13.40 -10.72 2.67
N LEU A 41 -14.05 -9.92 3.52
CA LEU A 41 -13.37 -9.03 4.46
C LEU A 41 -12.59 -9.81 5.52
N GLU A 42 -13.15 -10.92 6.04
CA GLU A 42 -12.46 -11.74 7.03
C GLU A 42 -11.18 -12.35 6.47
N ARG A 43 -11.23 -12.93 5.27
CA ARG A 43 -10.03 -13.44 4.59
C ARG A 43 -8.96 -12.35 4.42
N ASN A 44 -9.36 -11.17 3.96
CA ASN A 44 -8.42 -10.06 3.74
C ASN A 44 -7.86 -9.53 5.07
N ARG A 45 -8.67 -9.50 6.13
CA ARG A 45 -8.23 -9.08 7.46
C ARG A 45 -7.15 -10.01 7.98
N GLN A 46 -7.32 -11.32 7.88
CA GLN A 46 -6.34 -12.31 8.32
C GLN A 46 -5.00 -12.12 7.60
N ILE A 47 -5.01 -11.96 6.27
CA ILE A 47 -3.78 -11.70 5.50
C ILE A 47 -3.10 -10.41 5.97
N ILE A 48 -3.88 -9.35 6.17
CA ILE A 48 -3.34 -8.04 6.61
C ILE A 48 -2.75 -8.14 8.01
N GLU A 49 -3.44 -8.77 8.95
CA GLU A 49 -2.99 -8.90 10.35
C GLU A 49 -1.70 -9.70 10.46
N GLU A 50 -1.61 -10.84 9.78
CA GLU A 50 -0.39 -11.66 9.77
C GLU A 50 0.79 -10.90 9.15
N ASN A 51 0.58 -10.23 8.03
CA ASN A 51 1.64 -9.49 7.35
C ASN A 51 2.00 -8.20 8.08
N LEU A 52 1.06 -7.58 8.78
CA LEU A 52 1.33 -6.43 9.62
C LEU A 52 2.24 -6.80 10.81
N ALA A 53 2.06 -7.99 11.38
CA ALA A 53 2.95 -8.51 12.41
C ALA A 53 4.39 -8.72 11.88
N LEU A 54 4.56 -9.23 10.65
CA LEU A 54 5.88 -9.32 10.01
C LEU A 54 6.52 -7.94 9.78
N MET A 55 5.71 -6.96 9.39
CA MET A 55 6.18 -5.58 9.24
C MET A 55 6.61 -4.99 10.59
N ASP A 56 5.86 -5.21 11.66
CA ASP A 56 6.22 -4.79 13.03
C ASP A 56 7.56 -5.39 13.46
N GLU A 57 7.75 -6.71 13.25
CA GLU A 57 9.01 -7.38 13.58
C GLU A 57 10.18 -6.87 12.76
N TRP A 58 9.98 -6.60 11.48
CA TRP A 58 11.01 -6.08 10.60
C TRP A 58 11.42 -4.67 11.01
N ILE A 59 10.47 -3.76 11.23
CA ILE A 59 10.74 -2.38 11.71
C ILE A 59 11.49 -2.39 13.05
N ALA A 60 11.14 -3.31 13.96
CA ALA A 60 11.81 -3.41 15.25
C ALA A 60 13.28 -3.85 15.15
N LYS A 61 13.65 -4.57 14.09
CA LYS A 61 15.01 -5.08 13.83
C LYS A 61 15.83 -4.19 12.89
N GLU A 62 15.18 -3.32 12.12
CA GLU A 62 15.84 -2.50 11.10
C GLU A 62 16.09 -1.06 11.60
N PRO A 63 17.33 -0.72 12.03
CA PRO A 63 17.61 0.59 12.63
C PRO A 63 17.46 1.77 11.65
N LYS A 64 17.57 1.51 10.34
CA LYS A 64 17.40 2.51 9.27
C LYS A 64 15.95 2.70 8.85
N ALA A 65 14.99 1.97 9.43
CA ALA A 65 13.58 2.07 9.10
C ALA A 65 12.73 2.54 10.29
N SER A 66 11.77 3.38 10.02
CA SER A 66 10.78 3.80 11.00
C SER A 66 9.43 4.08 10.35
N TRP A 67 8.35 3.93 11.09
CA TRP A 67 7.02 4.17 10.56
C TRP A 67 6.03 4.63 11.64
N ILE A 68 4.90 5.15 11.16
CA ILE A 68 3.70 5.23 11.98
C ILE A 68 2.90 3.96 11.63
N ARG A 69 2.76 3.06 12.62
CA ARG A 69 2.05 1.79 12.41
C ARG A 69 0.63 2.03 11.93
N PRO A 70 0.23 1.49 10.77
CA PRO A 70 -1.13 1.62 10.30
C PRO A 70 -2.10 0.79 11.14
N ALA A 71 -3.32 1.29 11.34
CA ALA A 71 -4.33 0.56 12.12
C ALA A 71 -5.00 -0.56 11.31
N SER A 72 -5.30 -0.33 10.02
CA SER A 72 -6.05 -1.29 9.20
C SER A 72 -6.05 -0.89 7.73
N VAL A 73 -4.93 -1.10 7.04
CA VAL A 73 -4.80 -0.88 5.59
C VAL A 73 -3.87 -1.92 4.98
N SER A 74 -3.80 -1.99 3.67
CA SER A 74 -2.97 -2.94 2.91
C SER A 74 -1.59 -2.40 2.54
N THR A 75 -1.29 -1.16 2.92
CA THR A 75 -0.04 -0.47 2.59
C THR A 75 0.49 0.31 3.79
N SER A 76 1.80 0.40 3.90
CA SER A 76 2.49 1.21 4.90
C SER A 76 3.32 2.30 4.23
N PHE A 77 3.65 3.33 5.01
CA PHE A 77 4.54 4.39 4.61
C PHE A 77 5.74 4.41 5.57
N VAL A 78 6.86 3.85 5.12
CA VAL A 78 8.04 3.63 5.93
C VAL A 78 9.07 4.71 5.60
N LYS A 79 9.56 5.41 6.64
CA LYS A 79 10.71 6.29 6.51
C LYS A 79 11.98 5.46 6.50
N LEU A 80 12.86 5.72 5.55
CA LEU A 80 14.18 5.10 5.45
C LEU A 80 15.27 6.16 5.65
N ASP A 81 16.28 5.82 6.43
CA ASP A 81 17.47 6.64 6.64
C ASP A 81 18.53 6.20 5.63
N VAL A 82 18.58 6.89 4.50
CA VAL A 82 19.49 6.60 3.39
C VAL A 82 20.13 7.88 2.86
N ASP A 83 21.41 7.81 2.47
CA ASP A 83 22.23 8.96 2.04
C ASP A 83 22.04 9.34 0.57
N ARG A 84 20.95 8.90 -0.06
CA ARG A 84 20.66 9.15 -1.48
C ARG A 84 19.19 9.48 -1.71
N PRO A 85 18.85 10.12 -2.86
CA PRO A 85 17.46 10.36 -3.21
C PRO A 85 16.65 9.07 -3.23
N ILE A 86 15.47 9.09 -2.62
CA ILE A 86 14.65 7.89 -2.44
C ILE A 86 14.19 7.24 -3.76
N GLU A 87 14.10 8.02 -4.85
CA GLU A 87 13.81 7.49 -6.18
C GLU A 87 14.97 6.66 -6.73
N VAL A 88 16.22 7.12 -6.52
CA VAL A 88 17.41 6.39 -6.92
C VAL A 88 17.53 5.10 -6.13
N PHE A 89 17.34 5.18 -4.80
CA PHE A 89 17.29 4.01 -3.92
C PHE A 89 16.26 2.97 -4.39
N ALA A 90 15.02 3.40 -4.67
CA ALA A 90 13.95 2.50 -5.10
C ALA A 90 14.25 1.84 -6.46
N LEU A 91 14.87 2.57 -7.38
CA LEU A 91 15.27 2.04 -8.69
C LEU A 91 16.40 1.01 -8.58
N GLU A 92 17.44 1.31 -7.80
CA GLU A 92 18.56 0.39 -7.56
C GLU A 92 18.10 -0.88 -6.82
N LEU A 93 17.23 -0.75 -5.82
CA LEU A 93 16.61 -1.88 -5.11
C LEU A 93 15.85 -2.80 -6.08
N LEU A 94 15.09 -2.21 -7.01
CA LEU A 94 14.38 -2.98 -8.03
C LEU A 94 15.37 -3.71 -8.97
N GLN A 95 16.41 -3.01 -9.44
CA GLN A 95 17.36 -3.55 -10.41
C GLN A 95 18.26 -4.64 -9.81
N GLU A 96 18.76 -4.44 -8.59
CA GLU A 96 19.72 -5.37 -7.98
C GLU A 96 19.04 -6.52 -7.22
N TYR A 97 17.90 -6.26 -6.57
CA TYR A 97 17.25 -7.22 -5.68
C TYR A 97 15.87 -7.68 -6.15
N GLY A 98 15.31 -7.05 -7.19
CA GLY A 98 13.97 -7.36 -7.71
C GLY A 98 12.85 -7.01 -6.74
N VAL A 99 13.06 -6.02 -5.85
CA VAL A 99 12.06 -5.56 -4.88
C VAL A 99 11.51 -4.21 -5.33
N LEU A 100 10.21 -4.18 -5.59
CA LEU A 100 9.50 -2.97 -6.01
C LEU A 100 8.87 -2.27 -4.79
N VAL A 101 9.27 -1.04 -4.55
CA VAL A 101 8.62 -0.12 -3.60
C VAL A 101 8.26 1.17 -4.32
N VAL A 102 7.27 1.92 -3.80
CA VAL A 102 6.93 3.21 -4.40
C VAL A 102 7.62 4.31 -3.62
N PRO A 103 8.48 5.13 -4.27
CA PRO A 103 9.19 6.21 -3.60
C PRO A 103 8.23 7.30 -3.11
N GLY A 104 8.49 7.82 -1.91
CA GLY A 104 7.59 8.70 -1.18
C GLY A 104 7.51 10.12 -1.70
N ASN A 105 8.47 10.55 -2.53
CA ASN A 105 8.41 11.85 -3.19
C ASN A 105 7.21 12.00 -4.13
N ARG A 106 6.62 10.88 -4.59
CA ARG A 106 5.31 10.88 -5.28
C ARG A 106 4.14 11.28 -4.36
N PHE A 107 4.39 11.37 -3.06
CA PHE A 107 3.45 11.73 -2.00
C PHE A 107 3.98 12.87 -1.11
N ASP A 108 4.85 13.72 -1.64
CA ASP A 108 5.50 14.84 -0.95
C ASP A 108 6.29 14.43 0.33
N LYS A 109 6.88 13.20 0.32
CA LYS A 109 7.65 12.63 1.42
C LYS A 109 8.97 12.03 0.94
N ALA A 110 9.99 12.86 0.79
CA ALA A 110 11.26 12.53 0.14
C ALA A 110 12.06 11.36 0.76
N SER A 111 11.89 11.06 2.04
CA SER A 111 12.63 9.99 2.73
C SER A 111 11.77 8.76 3.06
N HIS A 112 10.63 8.60 2.39
CA HIS A 112 9.73 7.50 2.66
C HIS A 112 9.59 6.59 1.43
N VAL A 113 9.22 5.35 1.70
CA VAL A 113 8.75 4.39 0.67
C VAL A 113 7.38 3.85 1.06
N ARG A 114 6.53 3.64 0.07
CA ARG A 114 5.27 2.91 0.27
C ARG A 114 5.51 1.43 0.01
N ILE A 115 5.23 0.62 1.00
CA ILE A 115 5.30 -0.85 0.95
C ILE A 115 3.89 -1.40 1.02
N GLY A 116 3.49 -2.19 0.00
CA GLY A 116 2.27 -2.98 0.04
C GLY A 116 2.53 -4.31 0.74
N TYR A 117 1.69 -4.68 1.69
CA TYR A 117 1.85 -5.93 2.44
C TYR A 117 0.59 -6.84 2.38
N CYS A 118 -0.37 -6.54 1.50
CA CYS A 118 -1.49 -7.44 1.23
C CYS A 118 -1.13 -8.43 0.11
N CYS A 119 -0.11 -9.25 0.35
CA CYS A 119 0.41 -10.25 -0.57
C CYS A 119 0.66 -11.57 0.19
N ASP A 120 1.16 -12.56 -0.52
CA ASP A 120 1.62 -13.80 0.10
C ASP A 120 2.71 -13.53 1.15
N LYS A 121 2.61 -14.19 2.30
CA LYS A 121 3.48 -14.03 3.46
C LYS A 121 4.96 -14.26 3.12
N GLU A 122 5.25 -15.31 2.34
CA GLU A 122 6.63 -15.63 1.96
C GLU A 122 7.21 -14.58 1.00
N VAL A 123 6.37 -14.01 0.14
CA VAL A 123 6.79 -12.93 -0.77
C VAL A 123 7.13 -11.68 0.03
N LEU A 124 6.32 -11.32 1.01
CA LEU A 124 6.61 -10.20 1.90
C LEU A 124 7.91 -10.41 2.67
N GLN A 125 8.06 -11.57 3.32
CA GLN A 125 9.25 -11.89 4.11
C GLN A 125 10.53 -11.79 3.27
N LYS A 126 10.56 -12.45 2.09
CA LYS A 126 11.70 -12.36 1.16
C LYS A 126 11.96 -10.94 0.69
N GLY A 127 10.91 -10.17 0.45
CA GLY A 127 11.04 -8.76 0.06
C GLY A 127 11.69 -7.90 1.15
N LEU A 128 11.27 -8.07 2.41
CA LEU A 128 11.83 -7.36 3.55
C LEU A 128 13.28 -7.77 3.85
N GLU A 129 13.62 -9.07 3.73
CA GLU A 129 15.00 -9.56 3.86
C GLU A 129 15.93 -8.90 2.83
N LYS A 130 15.51 -8.86 1.57
CA LYS A 130 16.27 -8.21 0.49
C LYS A 130 16.39 -6.70 0.68
N LEU A 131 15.33 -6.06 1.17
CA LEU A 131 15.36 -4.64 1.51
C LEU A 131 16.38 -4.35 2.61
N SER A 132 16.43 -5.16 3.67
CA SER A 132 17.45 -5.06 4.72
C SER A 132 18.85 -5.28 4.20
N GLN A 133 19.05 -6.29 3.33
CA GLN A 133 20.36 -6.53 2.69
C GLN A 133 20.85 -5.30 1.90
N PHE A 134 19.93 -4.66 1.18
CA PHE A 134 20.26 -3.46 0.42
C PHE A 134 20.51 -2.25 1.33
N LEU A 135 19.70 -2.05 2.38
CA LEU A 135 19.92 -1.00 3.38
C LEU A 135 21.28 -1.12 4.09
N ASN A 136 21.75 -2.35 4.35
CA ASN A 136 23.05 -2.59 4.97
C ASN A 136 24.24 -2.36 4.03
N LYS A 137 23.99 -2.33 2.71
CA LYS A 137 25.00 -2.04 1.69
C LYS A 137 25.14 -0.52 1.43
N CYS A 138 24.10 0.24 1.79
CA CYS A 138 24.05 1.71 1.74
C CYS A 138 24.41 2.26 3.11
#